data_0eb9601ab1f8c2d472088a03f7eb5314
#
_entry.id   0eb9601ab1f8c2d472088a03f7eb5314
#
_cell.length_a   1.000
_cell.length_b   1.000
_cell.length_c   1.000
_cell.angle_alpha   90.00
_cell.angle_beta   90.00
_cell.angle_gamma   90.00
#
_symmetry.space_group_name_H-M   'P 1'
#
loop_
_entity.id
_entity.type
_entity.pdbx_description
1 polymer ?
#
loop_
_entity_poly.entity_id
_entity_poly.type
_entity_poly.pdbx_seq_one_letter_code
_entity_poly.pdbx_strand_id
1 'polypeptide(L)'
;LIDEKRICISLKEDITEKLYIEVTCEGGGEQATAIISGGHTTFVYVAKGDEVLLNKQQTSGEEEEEEILELTLRKVYDFALTAPLDEIRFILETARLNKKAAEQSFQGDYGHALGKMLRGTYEHKIMGDSVFSHILSYTSAACDARMAGAMIPVMSNSGSGNQGISATLP
;
A
#
# COMPACT_ATOMS: atom_id res chain seq x y z
N LEU A 1 16.01 2.75 -16.73
CA LEU A 1 16.84 3.09 -15.55
C LEU A 1 17.47 1.84 -14.94
N ILE A 2 16.69 0.78 -14.66
CA ILE A 2 17.22 -0.48 -14.08
C ILE A 2 18.15 -1.16 -15.08
N ASP A 3 17.72 -1.33 -16.32
CA ASP A 3 18.50 -1.98 -17.38
C ASP A 3 19.79 -1.21 -17.72
N GLU A 4 19.78 0.10 -17.53
CA GLU A 4 20.93 0.99 -17.75
C GLU A 4 21.87 1.05 -16.53
N LYS A 5 21.59 0.28 -15.47
CA LYS A 5 22.35 0.29 -14.19
C LYS A 5 22.52 1.70 -13.57
N ARG A 6 21.47 2.52 -13.73
CA ARG A 6 21.45 3.89 -13.19
C ARG A 6 20.86 3.99 -11.78
N ILE A 7 20.48 2.84 -11.21
CA ILE A 7 20.02 2.74 -9.82
C ILE A 7 21.09 2.01 -9.02
N CYS A 8 21.59 2.66 -7.98
CA CYS A 8 22.49 2.08 -7.00
C CYS A 8 21.72 1.88 -5.69
N ILE A 9 21.77 0.68 -5.13
CA ILE A 9 21.16 0.35 -3.85
C ILE A 9 22.27 -0.02 -2.88
N SER A 10 22.27 0.61 -1.70
CA SER A 10 23.22 0.32 -0.63
C SER A 10 22.48 0.20 0.71
N LEU A 11 23.10 -0.51 1.64
CA LEU A 11 22.66 -0.53 3.03
C LEU A 11 23.37 0.58 3.78
N LYS A 12 22.61 1.35 4.55
CA LYS A 12 23.17 2.35 5.46
C LYS A 12 23.32 1.72 6.84
N GLU A 13 24.54 1.73 7.35
CA GLU A 13 24.88 1.19 8.66
C GLU A 13 24.51 2.19 9.77
N ASP A 14 24.50 1.73 11.02
CA ASP A 14 24.25 2.54 12.23
C ASP A 14 22.89 3.24 12.31
N ILE A 15 21.87 2.70 11.62
CA ILE A 15 20.49 3.16 11.73
C ILE A 15 19.80 2.42 12.87
N THR A 16 19.29 3.15 13.86
CA THR A 16 18.54 2.61 15.00
C THR A 16 17.03 2.61 14.77
N GLU A 17 16.56 3.38 13.80
CA GLU A 17 15.15 3.51 13.47
C GLU A 17 14.57 2.23 12.83
N LYS A 18 13.30 1.94 13.13
CA LYS A 18 12.62 0.76 12.57
C LYS A 18 12.49 0.79 11.05
N LEU A 19 12.45 1.98 10.49
CA LEU A 19 12.39 2.22 9.05
C LEU A 19 13.26 3.42 8.72
N TYR A 20 14.15 3.25 7.75
CA TYR A 20 14.93 4.34 7.18
C TYR A 20 15.08 4.14 5.68
N ILE A 21 14.73 5.15 4.92
CA ILE A 21 14.87 5.16 3.47
C ILE A 21 15.45 6.51 3.07
N GLU A 22 16.60 6.50 2.43
CA GLU A 22 17.24 7.67 1.85
C GLU A 22 17.30 7.49 0.33
N VAL A 23 16.82 8.47 -0.40
CA VAL A 23 16.83 8.47 -1.87
C VAL A 23 17.50 9.75 -2.33
N THR A 24 18.50 9.61 -3.15
CA THR A 24 19.16 10.71 -3.86
C THR A 24 18.97 10.52 -5.36
N CYS A 25 18.50 11.56 -6.02
CA CYS A 25 18.32 11.59 -7.47
C CYS A 25 19.24 12.68 -8.05
N GLU A 26 19.97 12.34 -9.10
CA GLU A 26 20.82 13.26 -9.84
C GLU A 26 20.38 13.36 -11.29
N GLY A 27 20.28 14.58 -11.80
CA GLY A 27 19.88 14.79 -13.19
C GLY A 27 20.00 16.27 -13.61
N GLY A 28 20.44 16.51 -14.85
CA GLY A 28 20.55 17.86 -15.37
C GLY A 28 21.54 18.77 -14.64
N GLY A 29 22.51 18.21 -13.89
CA GLY A 29 23.43 18.97 -13.05
C GLY A 29 22.86 19.38 -11.70
N GLU A 30 21.68 18.93 -11.35
CA GLU A 30 21.03 19.13 -10.05
C GLU A 30 20.94 17.81 -9.28
N GLN A 31 20.89 17.90 -7.96
CA GLN A 31 20.70 16.78 -7.06
C GLN A 31 19.52 17.06 -6.14
N ALA A 32 18.72 16.03 -5.86
CA ALA A 32 17.66 16.12 -4.85
C ALA A 32 17.76 14.91 -3.91
N THR A 33 17.57 15.15 -2.62
CA THR A 33 17.62 14.11 -1.58
C THR A 33 16.37 14.17 -0.73
N ALA A 34 15.81 13.00 -0.44
CA ALA A 34 14.69 12.84 0.50
C ALA A 34 14.97 11.68 1.46
N ILE A 35 14.63 11.88 2.73
CA ILE A 35 14.78 10.87 3.79
C ILE A 35 13.45 10.66 4.49
N ILE A 36 13.04 9.40 4.58
CA ILE A 36 11.93 8.93 5.41
C ILE A 36 12.53 8.16 6.59
N SER A 37 12.09 8.45 7.81
CA SER A 37 12.56 7.77 9.01
C SER A 37 11.43 7.59 10.04
N GLY A 38 11.42 6.46 10.74
CA GLY A 38 10.47 6.11 11.79
C GLY A 38 9.13 5.60 11.29
N GLY A 39 8.53 6.22 10.28
CA GLY A 39 7.24 5.84 9.68
C GLY A 39 7.26 5.85 8.17
N HIS A 40 6.35 5.09 7.52
CA HIS A 40 6.34 4.91 6.06
C HIS A 40 6.11 6.19 5.25
N THR A 41 5.51 7.20 5.83
CA THR A 41 5.19 8.49 5.19
C THR A 41 5.86 9.68 5.87
N THR A 42 6.70 9.43 6.87
CA THR A 42 7.33 10.47 7.68
C THR A 42 8.61 10.97 6.99
N PHE A 43 8.49 12.03 6.22
CA PHE A 43 9.65 12.74 5.69
C PHE A 43 10.35 13.52 6.81
N VAL A 44 11.62 13.23 7.02
CA VAL A 44 12.45 13.92 8.03
C VAL A 44 13.46 14.86 7.39
N TYR A 45 13.78 14.68 6.11
CA TYR A 45 14.67 15.54 5.37
C TYR A 45 14.29 15.60 3.90
N VAL A 46 14.30 16.79 3.30
CA VAL A 46 14.14 17.02 1.86
C VAL A 46 15.01 18.18 1.46
N ALA A 47 15.85 18.01 0.43
CA ALA A 47 16.70 19.04 -0.13
C ALA A 47 16.78 18.97 -1.65
N LYS A 48 16.99 20.11 -2.29
CA LYS A 48 17.28 20.25 -3.72
C LYS A 48 18.51 21.11 -3.91
N GLY A 49 19.60 20.55 -4.41
CA GLY A 49 20.90 21.21 -4.43
C GLY A 49 21.31 21.64 -3.03
N ASP A 50 21.65 22.90 -2.87
CA ASP A 50 22.02 23.51 -1.59
C ASP A 50 20.80 23.99 -0.77
N GLU A 51 19.60 23.93 -1.33
CA GLU A 51 18.39 24.39 -0.67
C GLU A 51 17.76 23.25 0.14
N VAL A 52 17.68 23.42 1.47
CA VAL A 52 17.01 22.50 2.38
C VAL A 52 15.54 22.93 2.53
N LEU A 53 14.63 22.09 2.02
CA LEU A 53 13.18 22.33 2.04
C LEU A 53 12.53 21.83 3.33
N LEU A 54 13.07 20.76 3.91
CA LEU A 54 12.59 20.16 5.15
C LEU A 54 13.78 19.59 5.92
N ASN A 55 13.90 19.89 7.21
CA ASN A 55 14.86 19.25 8.11
C ASN A 55 14.25 19.08 9.50
N LYS A 56 13.70 17.90 9.77
CA LYS A 56 13.20 17.48 11.08
C LYS A 56 14.22 16.65 11.88
N GLN A 57 15.39 16.35 11.32
CA GLN A 57 16.44 15.59 12.01
C GLN A 57 17.07 16.34 13.19
N GLN A 58 16.95 17.67 13.21
CA GLN A 58 17.53 18.52 14.25
C GLN A 58 16.55 18.85 15.40
N THR A 59 15.29 18.50 15.28
CA THR A 59 14.32 18.64 16.36
C THR A 59 14.28 17.38 17.23
N SER A 60 15.42 17.10 17.87
CA SER A 60 15.42 16.22 19.05
C SER A 60 14.85 17.02 20.21
N GLY A 61 13.56 16.89 20.51
CA GLY A 61 13.09 17.44 21.76
C GLY A 61 11.63 17.83 21.89
N GLU A 62 10.85 17.85 20.85
CA GLU A 62 9.41 17.87 20.97
C GLU A 62 8.88 16.62 20.26
N GLU A 63 8.80 15.52 21.01
CA GLU A 63 7.79 14.51 20.70
C GLU A 63 6.48 15.29 20.77
N GLU A 64 5.92 15.68 19.59
CA GLU A 64 4.50 15.90 19.51
C GLU A 64 3.93 14.60 20.09
N GLU A 65 3.39 14.65 21.31
CA GLU A 65 2.60 13.56 21.85
C GLU A 65 1.58 13.26 20.76
N GLU A 66 1.86 12.22 19.95
CA GLU A 66 0.84 11.67 19.04
C GLU A 66 -0.30 11.35 19.97
N GLU A 67 -1.35 12.15 19.88
CA GLU A 67 -2.56 11.94 20.62
C GLU A 67 -3.01 10.52 20.27
N ILE A 68 -2.68 9.56 21.15
CA ILE A 68 -2.99 8.15 20.93
C ILE A 68 -4.51 8.08 20.86
N LEU A 69 -5.02 8.15 19.64
CA LEU A 69 -6.45 8.05 19.39
C LEU A 69 -6.90 6.67 19.88
N GLU A 70 -7.51 6.63 21.06
CA GLU A 70 -8.08 5.40 21.59
C GLU A 70 -9.24 4.95 20.68
N LEU A 71 -8.92 4.11 19.71
CA LEU A 71 -9.87 3.60 18.73
C LEU A 71 -10.65 2.43 19.35
N THR A 72 -11.90 2.69 19.72
CA THR A 72 -12.83 1.66 20.22
C THR A 72 -13.79 1.23 19.12
N LEU A 73 -14.30 0.00 19.19
CA LEU A 73 -15.34 -0.48 18.26
C LEU A 73 -16.55 0.45 18.22
N ARG A 74 -16.92 1.02 19.36
CA ARG A 74 -18.04 1.96 19.47
C ARG A 74 -17.79 3.23 18.65
N LYS A 75 -16.59 3.83 18.78
CA LYS A 75 -16.21 5.01 17.99
C LYS A 75 -16.23 4.73 16.48
N VAL A 76 -15.72 3.57 16.07
CA VAL A 76 -15.74 3.15 14.64
C VAL A 76 -17.16 3.00 14.12
N TYR A 77 -18.02 2.35 14.90
CA TYR A 77 -19.42 2.15 14.55
C TYR A 77 -20.19 3.48 14.46
N ASP A 78 -20.06 4.33 15.46
CA ASP A 78 -20.73 5.64 15.49
C ASP A 78 -20.24 6.51 14.32
N PHE A 79 -18.93 6.53 14.02
CA PHE A 79 -18.39 7.23 12.86
C PHE A 79 -19.00 6.70 11.55
N ALA A 80 -19.04 5.39 11.37
CA ALA A 80 -19.60 4.79 10.16
C ALA A 80 -21.07 5.15 9.92
N LEU A 81 -21.84 5.39 10.98
CA LEU A 81 -23.25 5.77 10.89
C LEU A 81 -23.49 7.28 10.75
N THR A 82 -22.56 8.11 11.22
CA THR A 82 -22.77 9.54 11.33
C THR A 82 -21.89 10.38 10.42
N ALA A 83 -20.82 9.80 9.87
CA ALA A 83 -19.92 10.51 8.96
C ALA A 83 -20.67 11.02 7.73
N PRO A 84 -20.42 12.28 7.30
CA PRO A 84 -20.96 12.80 6.07
C PRO A 84 -20.55 11.93 4.88
N LEU A 85 -21.50 11.57 4.01
CA LEU A 85 -21.24 10.67 2.87
C LEU A 85 -20.13 11.17 1.95
N ASP A 86 -19.99 12.49 1.83
CA ASP A 86 -18.96 13.09 0.96
C ASP A 86 -17.55 12.86 1.52
N GLU A 87 -17.38 12.80 2.85
CA GLU A 87 -16.09 12.55 3.50
C GLU A 87 -15.66 11.08 3.36
N ILE A 88 -16.60 10.14 3.34
CA ILE A 88 -16.33 8.69 3.25
C ILE A 88 -16.46 8.12 1.83
N ARG A 89 -16.81 8.95 0.83
CA ARG A 89 -17.02 8.49 -0.56
C ARG A 89 -15.80 7.81 -1.16
N PHE A 90 -14.58 8.17 -0.72
CA PHE A 90 -13.34 7.55 -1.19
C PHE A 90 -13.30 6.02 -0.97
N ILE A 91 -14.10 5.49 -0.04
CA ILE A 91 -14.20 4.04 0.21
C ILE A 91 -14.65 3.28 -1.05
N LEU A 92 -15.48 3.88 -1.89
CA LEU A 92 -15.88 3.28 -3.17
C LEU A 92 -14.70 3.11 -4.13
N GLU A 93 -13.73 4.02 -4.06
CA GLU A 93 -12.51 3.93 -4.85
C GLU A 93 -11.64 2.74 -4.40
N THR A 94 -11.63 2.41 -3.12
CA THR A 94 -10.88 1.26 -2.60
C THR A 94 -11.38 -0.05 -3.23
N ALA A 95 -12.68 -0.27 -3.24
CA ALA A 95 -13.30 -1.42 -3.88
C ALA A 95 -13.00 -1.46 -5.39
N ARG A 96 -13.12 -0.32 -6.07
CA ARG A 96 -12.87 -0.21 -7.51
C ARG A 96 -11.43 -0.60 -7.88
N LEU A 97 -10.44 -0.09 -7.15
CA LEU A 97 -9.03 -0.38 -7.41
C LEU A 97 -8.69 -1.84 -7.14
N ASN A 98 -9.12 -2.37 -6.00
CA ASN A 98 -8.83 -3.75 -5.64
C ASN A 98 -9.58 -4.75 -6.54
N LYS A 99 -10.82 -4.43 -6.99
CA LYS A 99 -11.53 -5.23 -7.98
C LYS A 99 -10.78 -5.27 -9.31
N LYS A 100 -10.25 -4.13 -9.77
CA LYS A 100 -9.44 -4.07 -11.00
C LYS A 100 -8.19 -4.95 -10.92
N ALA A 101 -7.56 -5.01 -9.74
CA ALA A 101 -6.44 -5.90 -9.51
C ALA A 101 -6.82 -7.39 -9.67
N ALA A 102 -7.98 -7.78 -9.14
CA ALA A 102 -8.50 -9.13 -9.32
C ALA A 102 -8.82 -9.44 -10.79
N GLU A 103 -9.48 -8.52 -11.48
CA GLU A 103 -9.84 -8.66 -12.90
C GLU A 103 -8.60 -8.82 -13.78
N GLN A 104 -7.54 -8.07 -13.50
CA GLN A 104 -6.25 -8.23 -14.20
C GLN A 104 -5.63 -9.60 -13.91
N SER A 105 -5.70 -10.08 -12.67
CA SER A 105 -5.20 -11.40 -12.30
C SER A 105 -5.92 -12.52 -13.02
N PHE A 106 -7.21 -12.40 -13.25
CA PHE A 106 -7.97 -13.39 -14.03
C PHE A 106 -7.54 -13.48 -15.50
N GLN A 107 -6.99 -12.41 -16.05
CA GLN A 107 -6.55 -12.35 -17.45
C GLN A 107 -5.07 -12.72 -17.63
N GLY A 108 -4.24 -12.58 -16.58
CA GLY A 108 -2.80 -12.82 -16.61
C GLY A 108 -2.40 -14.09 -15.86
N ASP A 109 -1.12 -14.37 -15.80
CA ASP A 109 -0.54 -15.45 -15.01
C ASP A 109 0.22 -14.85 -13.82
N TYR A 110 -0.41 -14.88 -12.66
CA TYR A 110 0.11 -14.29 -11.43
C TYR A 110 0.11 -15.27 -10.27
N GLY A 111 1.22 -15.32 -9.57
CA GLY A 111 1.37 -16.07 -8.32
C GLY A 111 1.00 -17.55 -8.48
N HIS A 112 0.20 -18.03 -7.56
CA HIS A 112 -0.29 -19.42 -7.58
C HIS A 112 -1.59 -19.59 -8.37
N ALA A 113 -2.12 -18.52 -8.96
CA ALA A 113 -3.40 -18.49 -9.67
C ALA A 113 -4.57 -19.01 -8.84
N LEU A 114 -4.51 -18.83 -7.50
CA LEU A 114 -5.52 -19.35 -6.58
C LEU A 114 -6.91 -18.78 -6.88
N GLY A 115 -6.98 -17.47 -7.15
CA GLY A 115 -8.25 -16.84 -7.52
C GLY A 115 -8.87 -17.44 -8.77
N LYS A 116 -8.07 -17.74 -9.80
CA LYS A 116 -8.51 -18.43 -11.02
C LYS A 116 -9.02 -19.84 -10.72
N MET A 117 -8.27 -20.61 -9.92
CA MET A 117 -8.64 -21.97 -9.53
C MET A 117 -9.98 -22.00 -8.79
N LEU A 118 -10.18 -21.09 -7.85
CA LEU A 118 -11.43 -20.98 -7.09
C LEU A 118 -12.63 -20.58 -7.96
N ARG A 119 -12.40 -19.71 -8.95
CA ARG A 119 -13.47 -19.28 -9.89
C ARG A 119 -13.90 -20.39 -10.83
N GLY A 120 -13.00 -21.31 -11.16
CA GLY A 120 -13.21 -22.51 -11.94
C GLY A 120 -13.77 -22.26 -13.34
N THR A 121 -12.89 -22.38 -14.36
CA THR A 121 -13.31 -22.55 -15.76
C THR A 121 -13.53 -24.02 -16.13
N TYR A 122 -13.30 -24.92 -15.19
CA TYR A 122 -13.36 -26.36 -15.41
C TYR A 122 -14.62 -26.97 -14.78
N GLU A 123 -15.04 -28.10 -15.30
CA GLU A 123 -16.24 -28.85 -14.93
C GLU A 123 -16.34 -29.18 -13.41
N HIS A 124 -15.27 -28.94 -12.67
CA HIS A 124 -15.19 -29.15 -11.22
C HIS A 124 -14.92 -27.85 -10.49
N LYS A 125 -15.94 -27.00 -10.32
CA LYS A 125 -15.87 -25.88 -9.39
C LYS A 125 -15.73 -26.43 -7.98
N ILE A 126 -14.57 -26.19 -7.35
CA ILE A 126 -14.26 -26.70 -6.01
C ILE A 126 -15.28 -26.23 -4.97
N MET A 127 -15.82 -25.02 -5.14
CA MET A 127 -16.71 -24.38 -4.15
C MET A 127 -18.09 -24.01 -4.71
N GLY A 128 -18.43 -24.42 -5.92
CA GLY A 128 -19.68 -24.04 -6.59
C GLY A 128 -19.77 -22.56 -6.94
N ASP A 129 -20.95 -22.12 -7.36
CA ASP A 129 -21.24 -20.73 -7.74
C ASP A 129 -22.05 -20.08 -6.61
N SER A 130 -21.36 -19.55 -5.63
CA SER A 130 -21.95 -18.91 -4.45
C SER A 130 -21.31 -17.55 -4.20
N VAL A 131 -21.97 -16.69 -3.43
CA VAL A 131 -21.40 -15.41 -2.98
C VAL A 131 -20.05 -15.62 -2.31
N PHE A 132 -19.92 -16.66 -1.49
CA PHE A 132 -18.68 -16.98 -0.80
C PHE A 132 -17.55 -17.36 -1.76
N SER A 133 -17.82 -18.14 -2.78
CA SER A 133 -16.81 -18.51 -3.80
C SER A 133 -16.37 -17.29 -4.62
N HIS A 134 -17.28 -16.36 -4.91
CA HIS A 134 -16.94 -15.10 -5.57
C HIS A 134 -16.03 -14.22 -4.69
N ILE A 135 -16.38 -14.03 -3.42
CA ILE A 135 -15.55 -13.28 -2.46
C ILE A 135 -14.15 -13.85 -2.41
N LEU A 136 -14.00 -15.16 -2.17
CA LEU A 136 -12.70 -15.81 -2.09
C LEU A 136 -11.92 -15.69 -3.39
N SER A 137 -12.57 -15.93 -4.53
CA SER A 137 -11.93 -15.90 -5.83
C SER A 137 -11.38 -14.51 -6.17
N TYR A 138 -12.17 -13.44 -6.00
CA TYR A 138 -11.73 -12.07 -6.26
C TYR A 138 -10.64 -11.62 -5.29
N THR A 139 -10.81 -11.90 -4.01
CA THR A 139 -9.82 -11.53 -2.98
C THR A 139 -8.48 -12.24 -3.22
N SER A 140 -8.51 -13.55 -3.49
CA SER A 140 -7.31 -14.32 -3.78
C SER A 140 -6.64 -13.86 -5.09
N ALA A 141 -7.41 -13.57 -6.14
CA ALA A 141 -6.89 -13.11 -7.41
C ALA A 141 -6.17 -11.75 -7.28
N ALA A 142 -6.73 -10.81 -6.54
CA ALA A 142 -6.09 -9.53 -6.29
C ALA A 142 -4.79 -9.70 -5.48
N CYS A 143 -4.78 -10.59 -4.50
CA CYS A 143 -3.57 -10.94 -3.75
C CYS A 143 -2.52 -11.63 -4.64
N ASP A 144 -2.92 -12.57 -5.50
CA ASP A 144 -2.02 -13.22 -6.48
C ASP A 144 -1.30 -12.20 -7.35
N ALA A 145 -2.05 -11.24 -7.94
CA ALA A 145 -1.47 -10.19 -8.76
C ALA A 145 -0.48 -9.32 -7.98
N ARG A 146 -0.89 -8.86 -6.78
CA ARG A 146 -0.05 -8.03 -5.93
C ARG A 146 1.24 -8.75 -5.52
N MET A 147 1.13 -9.98 -5.03
CA MET A 147 2.28 -10.76 -4.54
C MET A 147 3.23 -11.17 -5.66
N ALA A 148 2.74 -11.30 -6.88
CA ALA A 148 3.57 -11.53 -8.07
C ALA A 148 4.24 -10.24 -8.62
N GLY A 149 4.06 -9.09 -7.97
CA GLY A 149 4.67 -7.83 -8.36
C GLY A 149 4.01 -7.16 -9.57
N ALA A 150 2.72 -7.43 -9.82
CA ALA A 150 1.99 -6.74 -10.88
C ALA A 150 2.00 -5.22 -10.67
N MET A 151 2.24 -4.46 -11.72
CA MET A 151 2.29 -2.99 -11.69
C MET A 151 0.87 -2.40 -11.70
N ILE A 152 0.13 -2.64 -10.64
CA ILE A 152 -1.25 -2.20 -10.44
C ILE A 152 -1.41 -1.52 -9.09
N PRO A 153 -2.19 -0.43 -9.00
CA PRO A 153 -2.51 0.16 -7.73
C PRO A 153 -3.47 -0.72 -6.94
N VAL A 154 -3.20 -0.87 -5.66
CA VAL A 154 -4.10 -1.49 -4.69
C VAL A 154 -4.28 -0.56 -3.50
N MET A 155 -5.46 -0.56 -2.91
CA MET A 155 -5.69 0.14 -1.66
C MET A 155 -5.27 -0.74 -0.50
N SER A 156 -4.39 -0.20 0.32
CA SER A 156 -3.93 -0.86 1.55
C SER A 156 -4.76 -0.43 2.76
N ASN A 157 -4.73 -1.23 3.80
CA ASN A 157 -5.22 -0.87 5.12
C ASN A 157 -4.11 -1.13 6.14
N SER A 158 -3.87 -0.20 7.04
CA SER A 158 -2.85 -0.31 8.10
C SER A 158 -1.47 -0.72 7.56
N GLY A 159 -1.06 -0.18 6.41
CA GLY A 159 0.21 -0.52 5.75
C GLY A 159 0.25 -1.88 5.05
N SER A 160 -0.83 -2.67 5.07
CA SER A 160 -0.90 -3.98 4.42
C SER A 160 -1.84 -3.95 3.22
N GLY A 161 -1.30 -4.22 2.02
CA GLY A 161 -2.09 -4.31 0.80
C GLY A 161 -3.05 -5.50 0.78
N ASN A 162 -2.62 -6.67 1.26
CA ASN A 162 -3.50 -7.84 1.33
C ASN A 162 -4.63 -7.64 2.35
N GLN A 163 -4.36 -6.97 3.47
CA GLN A 163 -5.40 -6.61 4.42
C GLN A 163 -6.41 -5.64 3.80
N GLY A 164 -5.95 -4.62 3.06
CA GLY A 164 -6.83 -3.71 2.33
C GLY A 164 -7.69 -4.41 1.28
N ILE A 165 -7.09 -5.33 0.51
CA ILE A 165 -7.81 -6.17 -0.45
C ILE A 165 -8.90 -6.99 0.25
N SER A 166 -8.56 -7.66 1.35
CA SER A 166 -9.49 -8.52 2.10
C SER A 166 -10.61 -7.74 2.80
N ALA A 167 -10.37 -6.47 3.11
CA ALA A 167 -11.38 -5.61 3.75
C ALA A 167 -12.36 -4.97 2.76
N THR A 168 -12.01 -4.88 1.48
CA THR A 168 -12.77 -4.06 0.51
C THR A 168 -13.37 -4.84 -0.66
N LEU A 169 -12.96 -6.07 -0.90
CA LEU A 169 -13.48 -6.90 -1.99
C LEU A 169 -14.65 -7.81 -1.60
N PRO A 170 -14.81 -8.24 -0.36
CA PRO A 170 -15.99 -8.99 0.08
C PRO A 170 -17.31 -8.28 -0.10
#